data_c5f0b34f20fb235dba358ae176bcb1f8
#
_entry.id   c5f0b34f20fb235dba358ae176bcb1f8
#
_cell.length_a   1.000
_cell.length_b   1.000
_cell.length_c   1.000
_cell.angle_alpha   90.00
_cell.angle_beta   90.00
_cell.angle_gamma   90.00
#
_symmetry.space_group_name_H-M   'P 1'
#
loop_
_entity.id
_entity.type
_entity.pdbx_description
1 polymer ?
#
loop_
_entity_poly.entity_id
_entity_poly.type
_entity_poly.pdbx_seq_one_letter_code
_entity_poly.pdbx_strand_id
1 'polypeptide(L)'
;VSHRVTRRLALAALAALGGAREASAEAAREKAKFALETPEGVISNFAIPPELAPADLPGVLVTGAAKTGPVLYEFFDYACPYCRLASQEVDLLLGPDSGMRLGLLHHPVLGEGSAQAARAVLATKTLFGDDAALRLHTRLFETPGRVGADKVVALAAALDLDAARLNTEADGAETRAILDAHAGRARVLGLTRTPSFVLGDYAFVGWPGPEAVQAFVAAVQRCGGLACPEATR
;
A
#
# COMPACT_ATOMS: atom_id res chain seq x y z
N VAL A 1 5.65 -23.39 -48.15
CA VAL A 1 4.38 -22.65 -47.83
C VAL A 1 3.88 -22.97 -46.41
N SER A 2 4.32 -24.12 -45.82
CA SER A 2 3.78 -24.66 -44.56
C SER A 2 4.23 -23.93 -43.26
N HIS A 3 5.46 -23.36 -43.22
CA HIS A 3 6.03 -22.78 -42.00
C HIS A 3 5.47 -21.38 -41.58
N ARG A 4 4.86 -20.63 -42.47
CA ARG A 4 4.28 -19.31 -42.17
C ARG A 4 2.89 -19.36 -41.55
N VAL A 5 2.14 -20.45 -41.82
CA VAL A 5 0.78 -20.62 -41.30
C VAL A 5 0.81 -21.06 -39.84
N THR A 6 1.74 -21.94 -39.46
CA THR A 6 1.89 -22.42 -38.08
C THR A 6 2.32 -21.32 -37.10
N ARG A 7 3.18 -20.37 -37.54
CA ARG A 7 3.62 -19.25 -36.68
C ARG A 7 2.51 -18.24 -36.41
N ARG A 8 1.63 -17.99 -37.38
CA ARG A 8 0.47 -17.09 -37.23
C ARG A 8 -0.60 -17.69 -36.30
N LEU A 9 -0.82 -18.99 -36.39
CA LEU A 9 -1.75 -19.70 -35.52
C LEU A 9 -1.25 -19.80 -34.06
N ALA A 10 0.06 -19.95 -33.85
CA ALA A 10 0.66 -19.99 -32.51
C ALA A 10 0.61 -18.60 -31.84
N LEU A 11 0.85 -17.52 -32.58
CA LEU A 11 0.75 -16.15 -32.05
C LEU A 11 -0.71 -15.74 -31.75
N ALA A 12 -1.65 -16.17 -32.56
CA ALA A 12 -3.08 -15.94 -32.33
C ALA A 12 -3.58 -16.73 -31.10
N ALA A 13 -3.11 -17.95 -30.89
CA ALA A 13 -3.45 -18.75 -29.73
C ALA A 13 -2.87 -18.17 -28.42
N LEU A 14 -1.64 -17.65 -28.44
CA LEU A 14 -1.03 -16.96 -27.30
C LEU A 14 -1.76 -15.65 -26.94
N ALA A 15 -2.17 -14.87 -27.94
CA ALA A 15 -2.94 -13.64 -27.72
C ALA A 15 -4.35 -13.94 -27.18
N ALA A 16 -4.99 -15.01 -27.66
CA ALA A 16 -6.31 -15.43 -27.17
C ALA A 16 -6.26 -15.97 -25.73
N LEU A 17 -5.16 -16.66 -25.35
CA LEU A 17 -4.95 -17.13 -23.97
C LEU A 17 -4.62 -15.96 -23.01
N GLY A 18 -3.91 -14.93 -23.46
CA GLY A 18 -3.66 -13.70 -22.69
C GLY A 18 -4.96 -12.93 -22.43
N GLY A 19 -5.75 -12.67 -23.48
CA GLY A 19 -7.02 -11.96 -23.37
C GLY A 19 -8.07 -12.71 -22.53
N ALA A 20 -8.09 -14.04 -22.59
CA ALA A 20 -9.00 -14.86 -21.78
C ALA A 20 -8.61 -14.83 -20.29
N ARG A 21 -7.31 -14.77 -19.98
CA ARG A 21 -6.82 -14.62 -18.59
C ARG A 21 -7.13 -13.24 -18.01
N GLU A 22 -6.95 -12.19 -18.80
CA GLU A 22 -7.28 -10.81 -18.38
C GLU A 22 -8.78 -10.64 -18.17
N ALA A 23 -9.61 -11.12 -19.10
CA ALA A 23 -11.06 -11.10 -18.97
C ALA A 23 -11.56 -11.97 -17.79
N SER A 24 -10.91 -13.08 -17.50
CA SER A 24 -11.20 -13.96 -16.36
C SER A 24 -10.82 -13.30 -15.03
N ALA A 25 -9.69 -12.59 -14.97
CA ALA A 25 -9.27 -11.82 -13.80
C ALA A 25 -10.17 -10.59 -13.57
N GLU A 26 -10.60 -9.92 -14.63
CA GLU A 26 -11.53 -8.79 -14.53
C GLU A 26 -12.93 -9.24 -14.12
N ALA A 27 -13.43 -10.34 -14.64
CA ALA A 27 -14.70 -10.95 -14.22
C ALA A 27 -14.66 -11.48 -12.77
N ALA A 28 -13.51 -11.98 -12.31
CA ALA A 28 -13.32 -12.37 -10.92
C ALA A 28 -13.28 -11.13 -10.00
N ARG A 29 -12.65 -10.04 -10.42
CA ARG A 29 -12.66 -8.75 -9.72
C ARG A 29 -14.07 -8.16 -9.63
N GLU A 30 -14.87 -8.24 -10.69
CA GLU A 30 -16.25 -7.73 -10.69
C GLU A 30 -17.15 -8.53 -9.74
N LYS A 31 -17.02 -9.84 -9.71
CA LYS A 31 -17.79 -10.72 -8.79
C LYS A 31 -17.33 -10.60 -7.32
N ALA A 32 -16.12 -10.12 -7.07
CA ALA A 32 -15.55 -9.98 -5.73
C ALA A 32 -15.72 -8.58 -5.14
N LYS A 33 -16.29 -7.63 -5.90
CA LYS A 33 -16.62 -6.30 -5.38
C LYS A 33 -17.87 -6.41 -4.52
N PHE A 34 -17.73 -6.10 -3.26
CA PHE A 34 -18.87 -5.94 -2.36
C PHE A 34 -18.70 -4.66 -1.54
N ALA A 35 -19.83 -4.06 -1.19
CA ALA A 35 -19.83 -2.90 -0.33
C ALA A 35 -19.85 -3.38 1.13
N LEU A 36 -18.93 -2.87 1.94
CA LEU A 36 -18.95 -3.04 3.39
C LEU A 36 -19.51 -1.78 4.02
N GLU A 37 -20.54 -1.94 4.83
CA GLU A 37 -21.03 -0.85 5.67
C GLU A 37 -20.10 -0.69 6.87
N THR A 38 -19.68 0.55 7.12
CA THR A 38 -18.87 0.93 8.28
C THR A 38 -19.51 2.16 8.94
N PRO A 39 -19.13 2.50 10.17
CA PRO A 39 -19.63 3.72 10.82
C PRO A 39 -19.37 4.99 10.01
N GLU A 40 -18.28 5.01 9.25
CA GLU A 40 -17.86 6.13 8.40
C GLU A 40 -18.50 6.11 7.00
N GLY A 41 -19.25 5.06 6.68
CA GLY A 41 -19.96 4.91 5.40
C GLY A 41 -19.67 3.61 4.67
N VAL A 42 -20.03 3.57 3.40
CA VAL A 42 -19.88 2.38 2.56
C VAL A 42 -18.49 2.37 1.90
N ILE A 43 -17.75 1.29 2.12
CA ILE A 43 -16.43 1.08 1.53
C ILE A 43 -16.50 0.01 0.46
N SER A 44 -16.00 0.36 -0.74
CA SER A 44 -15.79 -0.59 -1.81
C SER A 44 -14.55 -1.44 -1.55
N ASN A 45 -14.72 -2.75 -1.58
CA ASN A 45 -13.62 -3.68 -1.48
C ASN A 45 -13.71 -4.75 -2.57
N PHE A 46 -12.59 -5.44 -2.80
CA PHE A 46 -12.49 -6.49 -3.81
C PHE A 46 -11.40 -7.49 -3.43
N ALA A 47 -11.60 -8.75 -3.84
CA ALA A 47 -10.57 -9.76 -3.67
C ALA A 47 -9.39 -9.50 -4.61
N ILE A 48 -8.20 -9.80 -4.13
CA ILE A 48 -6.96 -9.75 -4.90
C ILE A 48 -6.34 -11.14 -5.01
N PRO A 49 -5.64 -11.45 -6.10
CA PRO A 49 -4.84 -12.65 -6.19
C PRO A 49 -3.74 -12.63 -5.10
N PRO A 50 -3.51 -13.76 -4.38
CA PRO A 50 -2.51 -13.81 -3.31
C PRO A 50 -1.09 -13.40 -3.76
N GLU A 51 -0.72 -13.68 -5.02
CA GLU A 51 0.53 -13.29 -5.63
C GLU A 51 0.70 -11.77 -5.83
N LEU A 52 -0.39 -11.02 -5.66
CA LEU A 52 -0.36 -9.56 -5.70
C LEU A 52 -0.32 -8.92 -4.30
N ALA A 53 -0.28 -9.73 -3.24
CA ALA A 53 -0.06 -9.21 -1.89
C ALA A 53 1.24 -8.39 -1.83
N PRO A 54 1.26 -7.26 -1.11
CA PRO A 54 2.43 -6.35 -1.13
C PRO A 54 3.63 -6.82 -0.31
N ALA A 55 3.55 -7.96 0.36
CA ALA A 55 4.57 -8.46 1.30
C ALA A 55 5.98 -8.63 0.72
N ASP A 56 6.07 -8.89 -0.57
CA ASP A 56 7.31 -9.13 -1.31
C ASP A 56 7.95 -7.85 -1.88
N LEU A 57 7.31 -6.71 -1.74
CA LEU A 57 7.80 -5.47 -2.32
C LEU A 57 9.02 -4.93 -1.55
N PRO A 58 10.05 -4.46 -2.26
CA PRO A 58 11.19 -3.81 -1.62
C PRO A 58 10.76 -2.50 -0.94
N GLY A 59 11.47 -2.09 0.10
CA GLY A 59 11.26 -0.80 0.75
C GLY A 59 10.01 -0.68 1.64
N VAL A 60 9.19 -1.72 1.76
CA VAL A 60 8.06 -1.72 2.71
C VAL A 60 8.58 -1.49 4.13
N LEU A 61 7.98 -0.53 4.82
CA LEU A 61 8.21 -0.31 6.25
C LEU A 61 7.09 -1.02 7.03
N VAL A 62 7.47 -1.94 7.90
CA VAL A 62 6.49 -2.63 8.76
C VAL A 62 6.64 -2.14 10.18
N THR A 63 5.54 -1.72 10.79
CA THR A 63 5.47 -1.22 12.16
C THR A 63 4.34 -1.87 12.95
N GLY A 64 4.32 -1.66 14.25
CA GLY A 64 3.36 -2.21 15.19
C GLY A 64 4.01 -3.13 16.21
N ALA A 65 3.49 -3.15 17.43
CA ALA A 65 4.06 -3.89 18.54
C ALA A 65 3.65 -5.38 18.55
N ALA A 66 2.65 -5.79 17.77
CA ALA A 66 2.23 -7.19 17.67
C ALA A 66 3.31 -8.05 17.00
N LYS A 67 3.65 -9.18 17.62
CA LYS A 67 4.65 -10.13 17.11
C LYS A 67 4.13 -11.02 15.99
N THR A 68 2.84 -11.23 15.95
CA THR A 68 2.14 -12.12 15.01
C THR A 68 0.87 -11.45 14.52
N GLY A 69 0.23 -12.04 13.53
CA GLY A 69 -1.01 -11.53 12.97
C GLY A 69 -0.85 -10.96 11.55
N PRO A 70 -1.95 -10.63 10.89
CA PRO A 70 -1.90 -10.08 9.55
C PRO A 70 -1.23 -8.71 9.51
N VAL A 71 -0.72 -8.36 8.33
CA VAL A 71 -0.24 -7.02 8.03
C VAL A 71 -1.31 -6.29 7.23
N LEU A 72 -1.75 -5.14 7.75
CA LEU A 72 -2.54 -4.18 6.99
C LEU A 72 -1.56 -3.35 6.15
N TYR A 73 -1.58 -3.48 4.84
CA TYR A 73 -0.74 -2.70 3.94
C TYR A 73 -1.48 -1.44 3.51
N GLU A 74 -0.87 -0.27 3.71
CA GLU A 74 -1.41 1.02 3.30
C GLU A 74 -0.62 1.59 2.13
N PHE A 75 -1.30 1.90 1.03
CA PHE A 75 -0.81 2.72 -0.06
C PHE A 75 -1.22 4.16 0.18
N PHE A 76 -0.26 5.02 0.49
CA PHE A 76 -0.50 6.36 0.98
C PHE A 76 0.28 7.46 0.23
N ASP A 77 -0.16 8.70 0.42
CA ASP A 77 0.46 9.91 -0.10
C ASP A 77 0.60 10.95 1.03
N TYR A 78 1.78 11.54 1.18
CA TYR A 78 2.05 12.52 2.24
C TYR A 78 1.27 13.83 2.12
N ALA A 79 0.78 14.18 0.92
CA ALA A 79 -0.07 15.35 0.72
C ALA A 79 -1.56 15.04 0.87
N CYS A 80 -1.93 13.77 1.04
CA CYS A 80 -3.32 13.36 1.17
C CYS A 80 -3.86 13.64 2.58
N PRO A 81 -4.93 14.45 2.72
CA PRO A 81 -5.52 14.73 4.03
C PRO A 81 -6.13 13.49 4.70
N TYR A 82 -6.68 12.57 3.91
CA TYR A 82 -7.24 11.32 4.42
C TYR A 82 -6.17 10.32 4.89
N CYS A 83 -4.97 10.33 4.26
CA CYS A 83 -3.83 9.55 4.76
C CYS A 83 -3.32 10.12 6.09
N ARG A 84 -3.32 11.45 6.24
CA ARG A 84 -2.99 12.09 7.52
C ARG A 84 -3.98 11.70 8.63
N LEU A 85 -5.28 11.64 8.33
CA LEU A 85 -6.29 11.18 9.29
C LEU A 85 -6.04 9.70 9.62
N ALA A 86 -5.90 8.84 8.60
CA ALA A 86 -5.64 7.43 8.77
C ALA A 86 -4.39 7.17 9.65
N SER A 87 -3.29 7.90 9.42
CA SER A 87 -2.06 7.71 10.20
C SER A 87 -2.24 8.02 11.70
N GLN A 88 -3.08 9.01 12.04
CA GLN A 88 -3.35 9.33 13.45
C GLN A 88 -4.21 8.28 14.15
N GLU A 89 -5.14 7.69 13.43
CA GLU A 89 -6.08 6.73 14.00
C GLU A 89 -5.54 5.28 13.97
N VAL A 90 -4.77 4.92 12.94
CA VAL A 90 -4.17 3.59 12.85
C VAL A 90 -3.11 3.37 13.92
N ASP A 91 -2.39 4.40 14.36
CA ASP A 91 -1.41 4.30 15.44
C ASP A 91 -2.04 3.80 16.75
N LEU A 92 -3.32 4.14 16.98
CA LEU A 92 -4.08 3.64 18.13
C LEU A 92 -4.31 2.11 18.08
N LEU A 93 -4.21 1.54 16.87
CA LEU A 93 -4.43 0.11 16.63
C LEU A 93 -3.14 -0.71 16.66
N LEU A 94 -1.96 -0.09 16.82
CA LEU A 94 -0.67 -0.78 16.69
C LEU A 94 -0.06 -1.24 18.02
N GLY A 95 -0.89 -1.33 19.09
CA GLY A 95 -0.48 -1.84 20.39
C GLY A 95 -0.11 -3.34 20.39
N PRO A 96 0.51 -3.86 21.47
CA PRO A 96 0.95 -5.26 21.55
C PRO A 96 -0.17 -6.27 21.35
N ASP A 97 -1.38 -5.93 21.80
CA ASP A 97 -2.56 -6.80 21.78
C ASP A 97 -3.46 -6.57 20.54
N SER A 98 -3.03 -5.72 19.62
CA SER A 98 -3.82 -5.39 18.43
C SER A 98 -4.04 -6.58 17.48
N GLY A 99 -3.16 -7.58 17.55
CA GLY A 99 -3.19 -8.73 16.65
C GLY A 99 -2.87 -8.39 15.19
N MET A 100 -2.36 -7.17 14.90
CA MET A 100 -2.00 -6.72 13.54
C MET A 100 -0.71 -5.91 13.53
N ARG A 101 -0.14 -5.77 12.33
CA ARG A 101 0.95 -4.85 12.01
C ARG A 101 0.55 -3.97 10.82
N LEU A 102 1.22 -2.84 10.63
CA LEU A 102 1.00 -1.95 9.51
C LEU A 102 2.20 -2.03 8.56
N GLY A 103 1.96 -2.24 7.28
CA GLY A 103 2.94 -2.16 6.20
C GLY A 103 2.73 -0.89 5.38
N LEU A 104 3.74 -0.04 5.26
CA LEU A 104 3.65 1.27 4.62
C LEU A 104 4.24 1.22 3.22
N LEU A 105 3.44 1.60 2.20
CA LEU A 105 3.82 1.66 0.80
C LEU A 105 3.54 3.05 0.23
N HIS A 106 4.56 3.65 -0.36
CA HIS A 106 4.44 4.98 -0.95
C HIS A 106 3.68 4.95 -2.27
N HIS A 107 2.63 5.77 -2.37
CA HIS A 107 1.84 5.94 -3.59
C HIS A 107 1.57 7.44 -3.87
N PRO A 108 2.63 8.21 -4.26
CA PRO A 108 2.56 9.66 -4.39
C PRO A 108 1.81 10.06 -5.66
N VAL A 109 0.49 10.20 -5.55
CA VAL A 109 -0.41 10.56 -6.66
C VAL A 109 -0.76 12.05 -6.67
N LEU A 110 -0.40 12.81 -5.63
CA LEU A 110 -0.78 14.21 -5.45
C LEU A 110 0.33 15.20 -5.81
N GLY A 111 1.34 14.74 -6.52
CA GLY A 111 2.34 15.60 -7.15
C GLY A 111 3.77 15.38 -6.67
N GLU A 112 4.69 16.19 -7.24
CA GLU A 112 6.13 16.02 -7.05
C GLU A 112 6.58 16.16 -5.59
N GLY A 113 5.95 17.04 -4.80
CA GLY A 113 6.28 17.17 -3.37
C GLY A 113 6.05 15.88 -2.60
N SER A 114 4.97 15.15 -2.90
CA SER A 114 4.71 13.83 -2.33
C SER A 114 5.75 12.80 -2.78
N ALA A 115 6.14 12.83 -4.06
CA ALA A 115 7.16 11.94 -4.60
C ALA A 115 8.53 12.21 -3.95
N GLN A 116 8.90 13.47 -3.73
CA GLN A 116 10.12 13.85 -3.00
C GLN A 116 10.12 13.32 -1.56
N ALA A 117 9.00 13.49 -0.85
CA ALA A 117 8.88 12.98 0.52
C ALA A 117 8.95 11.44 0.56
N ALA A 118 8.30 10.76 -0.39
CA ALA A 118 8.36 9.30 -0.51
C ALA A 118 9.79 8.80 -0.74
N ARG A 119 10.51 9.38 -1.70
CA ARG A 119 11.91 9.05 -1.96
C ARG A 119 12.80 9.30 -0.76
N ALA A 120 12.58 10.40 -0.03
CA ALA A 120 13.36 10.70 1.16
C ALA A 120 13.18 9.68 2.27
N VAL A 121 11.95 9.20 2.51
CA VAL A 121 11.72 8.16 3.52
C VAL A 121 12.32 6.82 3.09
N LEU A 122 12.21 6.44 1.82
CA LEU A 122 12.86 5.25 1.29
C LEU A 122 14.39 5.34 1.42
N ALA A 123 14.98 6.47 1.06
CA ALA A 123 16.41 6.74 1.24
C ALA A 123 16.82 6.70 2.71
N THR A 124 15.97 7.21 3.61
CA THR A 124 16.24 7.15 5.06
C THR A 124 16.27 5.70 5.53
N LYS A 125 15.36 4.85 5.05
CA LYS A 125 15.37 3.42 5.35
C LYS A 125 16.68 2.77 4.90
N THR A 126 17.12 3.04 3.69
CA THR A 126 18.37 2.48 3.12
C THR A 126 19.61 2.93 3.92
N LEU A 127 19.68 4.21 4.28
CA LEU A 127 20.88 4.80 4.91
C LEU A 127 20.93 4.63 6.43
N PHE A 128 19.79 4.67 7.10
CA PHE A 128 19.69 4.81 8.55
C PHE A 128 18.76 3.79 9.22
N GLY A 129 18.14 2.91 8.42
CA GLY A 129 17.28 1.83 8.91
C GLY A 129 15.82 2.23 9.15
N ASP A 130 15.03 1.22 9.53
CA ASP A 130 13.58 1.32 9.63
C ASP A 130 13.12 2.33 10.69
N ASP A 131 13.77 2.36 11.85
CA ASP A 131 13.40 3.28 12.93
C ASP A 131 13.56 4.75 12.54
N ALA A 132 14.64 5.09 11.81
CA ALA A 132 14.85 6.45 11.32
C ALA A 132 13.80 6.81 10.26
N ALA A 133 13.49 5.87 9.35
CA ALA A 133 12.50 6.06 8.32
C ALA A 133 11.09 6.24 8.90
N LEU A 134 10.72 5.46 9.91
CA LEU A 134 9.44 5.60 10.62
C LEU A 134 9.35 6.95 11.35
N ARG A 135 10.40 7.40 12.00
CA ARG A 135 10.42 8.74 12.62
C ARG A 135 10.20 9.84 11.58
N LEU A 136 10.87 9.78 10.42
CA LEU A 136 10.68 10.77 9.36
C LEU A 136 9.26 10.69 8.79
N HIS A 137 8.72 9.48 8.57
CA HIS A 137 7.35 9.24 8.14
C HIS A 137 6.33 9.92 9.07
N THR A 138 6.42 9.65 10.37
CA THR A 138 5.54 10.23 11.39
C THR A 138 5.62 11.76 11.39
N ARG A 139 6.84 12.31 11.38
CA ARG A 139 7.04 13.78 11.36
C ARG A 139 6.49 14.44 10.09
N LEU A 140 6.53 13.77 8.94
CA LEU A 140 5.96 14.28 7.70
C LEU A 140 4.43 14.43 7.80
N PHE A 141 3.74 13.49 8.45
CA PHE A 141 2.30 13.59 8.67
C PHE A 141 1.93 14.55 9.81
N GLU A 142 2.67 14.58 10.93
CA GLU A 142 2.38 15.44 12.07
C GLU A 142 2.61 16.91 11.75
N THR A 143 3.66 17.23 10.99
CA THR A 143 4.05 18.63 10.74
C THR A 143 3.11 19.26 9.70
N PRO A 144 2.41 20.36 10.03
CA PRO A 144 1.56 21.05 9.07
C PRO A 144 2.36 21.70 7.93
N GLY A 145 1.63 22.13 6.89
CA GLY A 145 2.21 22.84 5.76
C GLY A 145 2.39 21.94 4.52
N ARG A 146 2.88 22.58 3.46
CA ARG A 146 3.05 21.93 2.15
C ARG A 146 4.13 20.86 2.21
N VAL A 147 3.86 19.71 1.63
CA VAL A 147 4.84 18.62 1.46
C VAL A 147 5.75 18.95 0.28
N GLY A 148 7.05 18.76 0.45
CA GLY A 148 8.07 19.00 -0.58
C GLY A 148 9.50 18.96 -0.02
N ALA A 149 10.49 19.25 -0.85
CA ALA A 149 11.90 19.15 -0.52
C ALA A 149 12.30 19.97 0.72
N ASP A 150 11.85 21.23 0.82
CA ASP A 150 12.20 22.09 1.94
C ASP A 150 11.74 21.51 3.29
N LYS A 151 10.52 20.96 3.31
CA LYS A 151 9.99 20.30 4.51
C LYS A 151 10.79 19.05 4.87
N VAL A 152 11.15 18.24 3.87
CA VAL A 152 11.97 17.04 4.06
C VAL A 152 13.32 17.40 4.65
N VAL A 153 14.01 18.41 4.10
CA VAL A 153 15.32 18.88 4.59
C VAL A 153 15.22 19.37 6.03
N ALA A 154 14.21 20.18 6.35
CA ALA A 154 14.00 20.69 7.70
C ALA A 154 13.74 19.57 8.72
N LEU A 155 12.93 18.57 8.35
CA LEU A 155 12.63 17.43 9.22
C LEU A 155 13.81 16.47 9.34
N ALA A 156 14.58 16.24 8.27
CA ALA A 156 15.80 15.45 8.32
C ALA A 156 16.81 16.08 9.30
N ALA A 157 17.03 17.40 9.22
CA ALA A 157 17.89 18.12 10.14
C ALA A 157 17.40 18.04 11.61
N ALA A 158 16.07 18.14 11.83
CA ALA A 158 15.48 18.01 13.16
C ALA A 158 15.57 16.59 13.76
N LEU A 159 15.86 15.60 12.92
CA LEU A 159 16.06 14.20 13.30
C LEU A 159 17.55 13.80 13.31
N ASP A 160 18.46 14.74 13.19
CA ASP A 160 19.91 14.53 13.11
C ASP A 160 20.33 13.62 11.93
N LEU A 161 19.58 13.66 10.83
CA LEU A 161 19.90 12.92 9.61
C LEU A 161 20.76 13.80 8.68
N ASP A 162 21.76 13.20 8.03
CA ASP A 162 22.57 13.87 7.02
C ASP A 162 21.73 14.18 5.77
N ALA A 163 21.24 15.42 5.68
CA ALA A 163 20.36 15.85 4.60
C ALA A 163 21.03 15.81 3.22
N ALA A 164 22.33 16.04 3.13
CA ALA A 164 23.05 15.99 1.84
C ALA A 164 23.15 14.55 1.33
N ARG A 165 23.51 13.63 2.20
CA ARG A 165 23.55 12.21 1.90
C ARG A 165 22.18 11.65 1.59
N LEU A 166 21.15 12.09 2.34
CA LEU A 166 19.75 11.73 2.12
C LEU A 166 19.26 12.14 0.73
N ASN A 167 19.53 13.40 0.32
CA ASN A 167 19.12 13.89 -0.99
C ASN A 167 19.78 13.10 -2.13
N THR A 168 21.07 12.78 -1.99
CA THR A 168 21.80 11.97 -2.99
C THR A 168 21.17 10.59 -3.16
N GLU A 169 20.86 9.91 -2.06
CA GLU A 169 20.23 8.60 -2.06
C GLU A 169 18.79 8.66 -2.57
N ALA A 170 18.01 9.69 -2.19
CA ALA A 170 16.64 9.90 -2.64
C ALA A 170 16.53 10.06 -4.16
N ASP A 171 17.56 10.62 -4.79
CA ASP A 171 17.67 10.74 -6.24
C ASP A 171 18.37 9.52 -6.89
N GLY A 172 18.77 8.55 -6.12
CA GLY A 172 19.38 7.30 -6.58
C GLY A 172 18.44 6.44 -7.43
N ALA A 173 19.02 5.63 -8.30
CA ALA A 173 18.26 4.73 -9.17
C ALA A 173 17.52 3.64 -8.39
N GLU A 174 18.12 3.17 -7.30
CA GLU A 174 17.52 2.14 -6.43
C GLU A 174 16.27 2.67 -5.72
N THR A 175 16.34 3.85 -5.11
CA THR A 175 15.19 4.50 -4.46
C THR A 175 14.05 4.73 -5.44
N ARG A 176 14.37 5.17 -6.67
CA ARG A 176 13.34 5.33 -7.72
C ARG A 176 12.73 3.99 -8.11
N ALA A 177 13.53 2.94 -8.28
CA ALA A 177 13.02 1.62 -8.63
C ALA A 177 12.09 1.05 -7.55
N ILE A 178 12.40 1.27 -6.27
CA ILE A 178 11.53 0.88 -5.15
C ILE A 178 10.19 1.62 -5.24
N LEU A 179 10.21 2.94 -5.43
CA LEU A 179 9.00 3.75 -5.55
C LEU A 179 8.14 3.33 -6.75
N ASP A 180 8.80 3.04 -7.89
CA ASP A 180 8.14 2.52 -9.09
C ASP A 180 7.50 1.14 -8.87
N ALA A 181 8.13 0.28 -8.07
CA ALA A 181 7.56 -1.01 -7.69
C ALA A 181 6.28 -0.85 -6.85
N HIS A 182 6.26 0.07 -5.88
CA HIS A 182 5.06 0.39 -5.12
C HIS A 182 3.94 0.93 -6.01
N ALA A 183 4.23 1.92 -6.85
CA ALA A 183 3.27 2.50 -7.80
C ALA A 183 2.78 1.47 -8.83
N GLY A 184 3.67 0.59 -9.28
CA GLY A 184 3.36 -0.52 -10.17
C GLY A 184 2.36 -1.50 -9.55
N ARG A 185 2.57 -1.90 -8.29
CA ARG A 185 1.65 -2.76 -7.56
C ARG A 185 0.29 -2.09 -7.35
N ALA A 186 0.26 -0.82 -6.92
CA ALA A 186 -0.98 -0.06 -6.80
C ALA A 186 -1.76 -0.03 -8.11
N ARG A 187 -1.09 0.20 -9.24
CA ARG A 187 -1.69 0.21 -10.58
C ARG A 187 -2.29 -1.15 -10.96
N VAL A 188 -1.54 -2.23 -10.75
CA VAL A 188 -2.02 -3.60 -11.05
C VAL A 188 -3.23 -3.95 -10.19
N LEU A 189 -3.25 -3.51 -8.94
CA LEU A 189 -4.39 -3.68 -8.04
C LEU A 189 -5.56 -2.73 -8.35
N GLY A 190 -5.39 -1.73 -9.23
CA GLY A 190 -6.42 -0.74 -9.52
C GLY A 190 -6.63 0.29 -8.39
N LEU A 191 -5.66 0.46 -7.51
CA LEU A 191 -5.67 1.43 -6.42
C LEU A 191 -5.25 2.79 -6.95
N THR A 192 -6.22 3.60 -7.35
CA THR A 192 -5.98 4.92 -7.99
C THR A 192 -6.08 6.09 -7.03
N ARG A 193 -6.45 5.84 -5.78
CA ARG A 193 -6.63 6.86 -4.73
C ARG A 193 -5.95 6.43 -3.44
N THR A 194 -5.67 7.41 -2.58
CA THR A 194 -5.07 7.22 -1.26
C THR A 194 -5.99 7.78 -0.16
N PRO A 195 -5.99 7.18 1.04
CA PRO A 195 -5.36 5.91 1.34
C PRO A 195 -6.08 4.73 0.66
N SER A 196 -5.34 3.69 0.33
CA SER A 196 -5.87 2.40 -0.11
C SER A 196 -5.17 1.30 0.67
N PHE A 197 -5.88 0.22 0.95
CA PHE A 197 -5.38 -0.81 1.85
C PHE A 197 -5.45 -2.20 1.23
N VAL A 198 -4.56 -3.07 1.70
CA VAL A 198 -4.61 -4.52 1.45
C VAL A 198 -4.52 -5.24 2.79
N LEU A 199 -5.46 -6.15 3.04
CA LEU A 199 -5.48 -7.00 4.23
C LEU A 199 -5.86 -8.42 3.82
N GLY A 200 -4.96 -9.39 4.03
CA GLY A 200 -5.12 -10.72 3.48
C GLY A 200 -5.27 -10.67 1.95
N ASP A 201 -6.28 -11.34 1.44
CA ASP A 201 -6.59 -11.42 0.00
C ASP A 201 -7.60 -10.35 -0.45
N TYR A 202 -7.68 -9.22 0.25
CA TYR A 202 -8.63 -8.16 -0.04
C TYR A 202 -7.98 -6.80 -0.09
N ALA A 203 -8.45 -5.97 -1.02
CA ALA A 203 -8.11 -4.55 -1.10
C ALA A 203 -9.35 -3.69 -0.91
N PHE A 204 -9.18 -2.51 -0.32
CA PHE A 204 -10.23 -1.51 -0.17
C PHE A 204 -9.67 -0.09 -0.28
N VAL A 205 -10.52 0.87 -0.63
CA VAL A 205 -10.15 2.26 -0.89
C VAL A 205 -10.84 3.18 0.11
N GLY A 206 -10.08 4.07 0.70
CA GLY A 206 -10.52 4.98 1.75
C GLY A 206 -10.25 4.44 3.15
N TRP A 207 -10.22 5.32 4.12
CA TRP A 207 -10.05 4.95 5.53
C TRP A 207 -11.42 4.56 6.14
N PRO A 208 -11.57 3.32 6.64
CA PRO A 208 -12.86 2.85 7.16
C PRO A 208 -13.09 3.13 8.64
N GLY A 209 -12.14 3.83 9.28
CA GLY A 209 -12.13 4.02 10.72
C GLY A 209 -11.54 2.84 11.51
N PRO A 210 -11.11 3.10 12.76
CA PRO A 210 -10.39 2.12 13.56
C PRO A 210 -11.26 0.91 13.93
N GLU A 211 -12.55 1.11 14.20
CA GLU A 211 -13.47 0.02 14.58
C GLU A 211 -13.66 -0.98 13.44
N ALA A 212 -13.82 -0.47 12.22
CA ALA A 212 -13.98 -1.31 11.03
C ALA A 212 -12.68 -2.08 10.74
N VAL A 213 -11.51 -1.45 10.88
CA VAL A 213 -10.22 -2.14 10.71
C VAL A 213 -10.06 -3.26 11.73
N GLN A 214 -10.40 -3.05 13.01
CA GLN A 214 -10.37 -4.11 14.02
C GLN A 214 -11.30 -5.28 13.66
N ALA A 215 -12.51 -4.97 13.20
CA ALA A 215 -13.45 -5.99 12.74
C ALA A 215 -12.91 -6.78 11.53
N PHE A 216 -12.27 -6.12 10.56
CA PHE A 216 -11.65 -6.77 9.39
C PHE A 216 -10.47 -7.65 9.81
N VAL A 217 -9.60 -7.19 10.71
CA VAL A 217 -8.49 -7.98 11.23
C VAL A 217 -9.00 -9.23 11.93
N ALA A 218 -10.00 -9.10 12.80
CA ALA A 218 -10.62 -10.23 13.47
C ALA A 218 -11.29 -11.21 12.50
N ALA A 219 -11.92 -10.71 11.44
CA ALA A 219 -12.54 -11.53 10.41
C ALA A 219 -11.48 -12.30 9.60
N VAL A 220 -10.41 -11.62 9.17
CA VAL A 220 -9.29 -12.27 8.45
C VAL A 220 -8.64 -13.37 9.29
N GLN A 221 -8.43 -13.14 10.58
CA GLN A 221 -7.90 -14.16 11.51
C GLN A 221 -8.84 -15.35 11.68
N ARG A 222 -10.16 -15.13 11.65
CA ARG A 222 -11.17 -16.16 11.89
C ARG A 222 -11.51 -16.98 10.66
N CYS A 223 -11.63 -16.37 9.49
CA CYS A 223 -12.14 -16.99 8.26
C CYS A 223 -11.40 -16.62 6.97
N GLY A 224 -10.33 -15.82 7.06
CA GLY A 224 -9.57 -15.39 5.89
C GLY A 224 -10.21 -14.28 5.05
N GLY A 225 -11.43 -13.82 5.39
CA GLY A 225 -12.16 -12.77 4.67
C GLY A 225 -12.34 -11.51 5.51
N LEU A 226 -12.68 -10.36 4.89
CA LEU A 226 -13.00 -9.12 5.62
C LEU A 226 -14.32 -9.20 6.39
N ALA A 227 -15.22 -10.08 5.96
CA ALA A 227 -16.45 -10.44 6.67
C ALA A 227 -16.62 -11.95 6.63
N CYS A 228 -16.95 -12.55 7.75
CA CYS A 228 -17.21 -13.98 7.82
C CYS A 228 -18.69 -14.29 7.54
N PRO A 229 -19.00 -15.40 6.83
CA PRO A 229 -20.37 -15.87 6.73
C PRO A 229 -20.95 -16.09 8.13
N GLU A 230 -22.20 -15.72 8.33
CA GLU A 230 -22.90 -16.12 9.55
C GLU A 230 -22.90 -17.65 9.67
N ALA A 231 -22.56 -18.17 10.84
CA ALA A 231 -22.66 -19.58 11.08
C ALA A 231 -24.14 -19.98 10.89
N THR A 232 -24.44 -20.73 9.83
CA THR A 232 -25.77 -21.35 9.69
C THR A 232 -26.02 -22.21 10.92
N ARG A 233 -26.97 -21.78 11.74
CA ARG A 233 -27.46 -22.54 12.91
C ARG A 233 -28.29 -23.72 12.46
#